data_9dbfdcab6d8b2ab5fe52fd6c8befbb5e
#
_entry.id   9dbfdcab6d8b2ab5fe52fd6c8befbb5e
#
_cell.length_a   1.000
_cell.length_b   1.000
_cell.length_c   1.000
_cell.angle_alpha   90.00
_cell.angle_beta   90.00
_cell.angle_gamma   90.00
#
_symmetry.space_group_name_H-M   'P 1'
#
loop_
_entity.id
_entity.type
_entity.pdbx_description
1 polymer ?
#
loop_
_entity_poly.entity_id
_entity_poly.type
_entity_poly.pdbx_seq_one_letter_code
_entity_poly.pdbx_strand_id
1 'polypeptide(L)'
;MTTKSHKTPLRYPGGKSRACTKMDQYFPDLRNYTEFREPFLGGGSVAIHIAKKYPHLKITVNDLYEPLYNFWIQLQTFGDELTDTIKDFKSSYPEPDSARELFVESKELVNDKSINSLERAARFYVVNKCSFSGLTESSSFSQQASVSNFSLRGIETVSYTHLRAHAVSYTHLR
;
A
#
# COMPACT_ATOMS: atom_id res chain seq x y z
N MET A 1 -13.71 -11.81 20.98
CA MET A 1 -12.58 -11.93 20.04
C MET A 1 -12.31 -10.57 19.44
N THR A 2 -11.21 -9.92 19.82
CA THR A 2 -10.81 -8.62 19.25
C THR A 2 -10.33 -8.84 17.82
N THR A 3 -11.16 -8.49 16.85
CA THR A 3 -10.78 -8.49 15.44
C THR A 3 -9.62 -7.51 15.23
N LYS A 4 -8.41 -8.03 14.98
CA LYS A 4 -7.26 -7.22 14.60
C LYS A 4 -7.67 -6.34 13.42
N SER A 5 -7.66 -5.03 13.61
CA SER A 5 -7.89 -4.07 12.54
C SER A 5 -6.76 -4.24 11.51
N HIS A 6 -7.07 -4.75 10.34
CA HIS A 6 -6.12 -4.80 9.22
C HIS A 6 -5.92 -3.39 8.71
N LYS A 7 -4.79 -2.80 9.06
CA LYS A 7 -4.42 -1.45 8.62
C LYS A 7 -3.78 -1.55 7.23
N THR A 8 -3.97 -0.52 6.43
CA THR A 8 -3.22 -0.38 5.17
C THR A 8 -1.71 -0.52 5.42
N PRO A 9 -0.95 -1.15 4.52
CA PRO A 9 0.49 -1.22 4.62
C PRO A 9 1.16 0.13 4.38
N LEU A 10 0.46 1.08 3.75
CA LEU A 10 1.01 2.38 3.36
C LEU A 10 0.71 3.47 4.40
N ARG A 11 1.63 4.43 4.47
CA ARG A 11 1.39 5.75 5.06
C ARG A 11 0.87 6.66 3.93
N TYR A 12 -0.31 7.22 4.10
CA TYR A 12 -0.88 8.07 3.05
C TYR A 12 -1.52 9.32 3.65
N PRO A 13 -1.14 10.52 3.20
CA PRO A 13 -1.76 11.77 3.65
C PRO A 13 -3.26 11.73 3.40
N GLY A 14 -4.04 12.11 4.40
CA GLY A 14 -5.50 12.02 4.32
C GLY A 14 -6.07 10.60 4.37
N GLY A 15 -5.25 9.60 4.70
CA GLY A 15 -5.69 8.20 4.83
C GLY A 15 -6.85 8.05 5.82
N LYS A 16 -7.87 7.29 5.42
CA LYS A 16 -9.16 7.16 6.12
C LYS A 16 -9.21 6.06 7.18
N SER A 17 -8.08 5.39 7.50
CA SER A 17 -8.06 4.22 8.39
C SER A 17 -8.76 4.43 9.74
N ARG A 18 -8.64 5.65 10.32
CA ARG A 18 -9.31 6.00 11.59
C ARG A 18 -10.78 6.40 11.39
N ALA A 19 -11.16 6.77 10.18
CA ALA A 19 -12.49 7.26 9.87
C ALA A 19 -13.41 6.16 9.31
N CYS A 20 -12.87 5.04 8.82
CA CYS A 20 -13.66 4.00 8.14
C CYS A 20 -14.89 3.56 8.92
N THR A 21 -14.73 3.26 10.23
CA THR A 21 -15.88 2.84 11.06
C THR A 21 -16.94 3.96 11.22
N LYS A 22 -16.49 5.22 11.27
CA LYS A 22 -17.43 6.36 11.32
C LYS A 22 -18.11 6.62 9.99
N MET A 23 -17.44 6.28 8.89
CA MET A 23 -18.00 6.42 7.53
C MET A 23 -19.10 5.38 7.26
N ASP A 24 -19.10 4.27 7.95
CA ASP A 24 -20.10 3.21 7.77
C ASP A 24 -21.55 3.69 7.86
N GLN A 25 -21.83 4.66 8.72
CA GLN A 25 -23.17 5.22 8.90
C GLN A 25 -23.67 6.03 7.68
N TYR A 26 -22.75 6.43 6.78
CA TYR A 26 -23.05 7.22 5.60
C TYR A 26 -23.10 6.35 4.32
N PHE A 27 -22.67 5.09 4.40
CA PHE A 27 -22.86 4.17 3.28
C PHE A 27 -24.28 3.61 3.27
N PRO A 28 -24.84 3.35 2.09
CA PRO A 28 -26.06 2.53 2.00
C PRO A 28 -25.79 1.12 2.51
N ASP A 29 -26.85 0.35 2.72
CA ASP A 29 -26.71 -1.07 3.04
C ASP A 29 -26.11 -1.82 1.84
N LEU A 30 -24.83 -2.17 1.92
CA LEU A 30 -24.09 -2.80 0.82
C LEU A 30 -24.38 -4.31 0.67
N ARG A 31 -25.20 -4.92 1.51
CA ARG A 31 -25.54 -6.35 1.41
C ARG A 31 -26.24 -6.73 0.11
N ASN A 32 -26.98 -5.78 -0.48
CA ASN A 32 -27.73 -5.98 -1.73
C ASN A 32 -26.97 -5.54 -3.00
N TYR A 33 -25.72 -5.13 -2.86
CA TYR A 33 -24.88 -4.74 -4.00
C TYR A 33 -23.92 -5.88 -4.36
N THR A 34 -23.48 -5.90 -5.60
CA THR A 34 -22.54 -6.90 -6.13
C THR A 34 -21.13 -6.33 -6.34
N GLU A 35 -21.01 -5.01 -6.39
CA GLU A 35 -19.74 -4.33 -6.66
C GLU A 35 -19.59 -3.05 -5.82
N PHE A 36 -18.36 -2.78 -5.39
CA PHE A 36 -17.95 -1.51 -4.80
C PHE A 36 -16.81 -0.91 -5.63
N ARG A 37 -16.88 0.39 -5.95
CA ARG A 37 -15.86 1.08 -6.74
C ARG A 37 -15.25 2.22 -5.96
N GLU A 38 -13.91 2.25 -5.88
CA GLU A 38 -13.14 3.34 -5.27
C GLU A 38 -12.22 3.97 -6.33
N PRO A 39 -12.59 5.12 -6.93
CA PRO A 39 -11.83 5.72 -8.02
C PRO A 39 -10.54 6.42 -7.57
N PHE A 40 -10.35 6.66 -6.27
CA PHE A 40 -9.19 7.32 -5.66
C PHE A 40 -8.66 6.48 -4.51
N LEU A 41 -7.98 5.37 -4.84
CA LEU A 41 -7.58 4.34 -3.89
C LEU A 41 -6.66 4.88 -2.79
N GLY A 42 -5.64 5.66 -3.16
CA GLY A 42 -4.66 6.17 -2.21
C GLY A 42 -4.05 5.07 -1.35
N GLY A 43 -4.09 5.25 -0.04
CA GLY A 43 -3.61 4.24 0.91
C GLY A 43 -4.50 3.00 1.04
N GLY A 44 -5.58 2.84 0.28
CA GLY A 44 -6.43 1.65 0.23
C GLY A 44 -7.27 1.38 1.49
N SER A 45 -7.37 2.34 2.39
CA SER A 45 -8.03 2.11 3.69
C SER A 45 -9.51 1.78 3.57
N VAL A 46 -10.22 2.44 2.65
CA VAL A 46 -11.66 2.24 2.47
C VAL A 46 -11.92 0.92 1.74
N ALA A 47 -11.21 0.66 0.64
CA ALA A 47 -11.31 -0.61 -0.09
C ALA A 47 -11.07 -1.82 0.83
N ILE A 48 -10.01 -1.80 1.63
CA ILE A 48 -9.69 -2.86 2.60
C ILE A 48 -10.80 -3.00 3.65
N HIS A 49 -11.34 -1.90 4.15
CA HIS A 49 -12.42 -1.90 5.13
C HIS A 49 -13.70 -2.52 4.55
N ILE A 50 -14.09 -2.12 3.34
CA ILE A 50 -15.28 -2.63 2.66
C ILE A 50 -15.10 -4.11 2.28
N ALA A 51 -13.96 -4.50 1.70
CA ALA A 51 -13.67 -5.89 1.37
C ALA A 51 -13.82 -6.82 2.59
N LYS A 52 -13.33 -6.37 3.74
CA LYS A 52 -13.45 -7.13 4.99
C LYS A 52 -14.88 -7.22 5.50
N LYS A 53 -15.63 -6.11 5.43
CA LYS A 53 -17.00 -6.05 5.96
C LYS A 53 -18.00 -6.74 5.06
N TYR A 54 -17.78 -6.72 3.75
CA TYR A 54 -18.66 -7.25 2.72
C TYR A 54 -17.89 -8.16 1.75
N PRO A 55 -17.51 -9.38 2.18
CA PRO A 55 -16.65 -10.25 1.38
C PRO A 55 -17.29 -10.75 0.06
N HIS A 56 -18.59 -10.58 -0.11
CA HIS A 56 -19.29 -10.93 -1.34
C HIS A 56 -19.15 -9.89 -2.46
N LEU A 57 -18.68 -8.68 -2.13
CA LEU A 57 -18.54 -7.62 -3.12
C LEU A 57 -17.30 -7.81 -3.99
N LYS A 58 -17.47 -7.62 -5.29
CA LYS A 58 -16.37 -7.33 -6.18
C LYS A 58 -15.86 -5.92 -5.90
N ILE A 59 -14.58 -5.78 -5.60
CA ILE A 59 -13.97 -4.47 -5.34
C ILE A 59 -13.22 -4.01 -6.58
N THR A 60 -13.62 -2.89 -7.16
CA THR A 60 -12.93 -2.25 -8.28
C THR A 60 -12.30 -0.96 -7.79
N VAL A 61 -10.99 -0.82 -7.96
CA VAL A 61 -10.23 0.34 -7.47
C VAL A 61 -9.44 0.98 -8.59
N ASN A 62 -9.20 2.27 -8.47
CA ASN A 62 -8.37 3.05 -9.38
C ASN A 62 -7.52 4.06 -8.63
N ASP A 63 -6.37 4.40 -9.19
CA ASP A 63 -5.60 5.58 -8.81
C ASP A 63 -4.82 6.09 -10.02
N LEU A 64 -4.63 7.41 -10.10
CA LEU A 64 -3.92 8.04 -11.21
C LEU A 64 -2.39 7.92 -11.05
N TYR A 65 -1.91 7.81 -9.81
CA TYR A 65 -0.49 7.77 -9.51
C TYR A 65 0.10 6.38 -9.78
N GLU A 66 0.81 6.23 -10.90
CA GLU A 66 1.28 4.95 -11.42
C GLU A 66 2.12 4.14 -10.43
N PRO A 67 3.12 4.70 -9.69
CA PRO A 67 3.88 3.92 -8.73
C PRO A 67 3.03 3.34 -7.59
N LEU A 68 2.02 4.06 -7.12
CA LEU A 68 1.07 3.58 -6.13
C LEU A 68 0.20 2.44 -6.70
N TYR A 69 -0.32 2.64 -7.90
CA TYR A 69 -1.09 1.62 -8.61
C TYR A 69 -0.26 0.35 -8.84
N ASN A 70 0.99 0.50 -9.32
CA ASN A 70 1.90 -0.63 -9.49
C ASN A 70 2.15 -1.37 -8.18
N PHE A 71 2.39 -0.65 -7.07
CA PHE A 71 2.57 -1.25 -5.75
C PHE A 71 1.39 -2.15 -5.36
N TRP A 72 0.17 -1.67 -5.54
CA TRP A 72 -1.02 -2.44 -5.18
C TRP A 72 -1.21 -3.68 -6.04
N ILE A 73 -0.92 -3.59 -7.36
CA ILE A 73 -0.94 -4.75 -8.27
C ILE A 73 0.10 -5.79 -7.85
N GLN A 74 1.36 -5.35 -7.63
CA GLN A 74 2.43 -6.27 -7.25
C GLN A 74 2.15 -6.92 -5.90
N LEU A 75 1.60 -6.18 -4.93
CA LEU A 75 1.21 -6.72 -3.63
C LEU A 75 0.12 -7.79 -3.76
N GLN A 76 -0.83 -7.62 -4.67
CA GLN A 76 -1.90 -8.59 -4.90
C GLN A 76 -1.38 -9.84 -5.63
N THR A 77 -0.55 -9.65 -6.65
CA THR A 77 -0.15 -10.73 -7.58
C THR A 77 1.08 -11.48 -7.07
N PHE A 78 2.07 -10.75 -6.53
CA PHE A 78 3.39 -11.24 -6.14
C PHE A 78 3.75 -10.78 -4.72
N GLY A 79 2.81 -10.92 -3.78
CA GLY A 79 2.96 -10.37 -2.43
C GLY A 79 4.12 -10.98 -1.64
N ASP A 80 4.39 -12.26 -1.84
CA ASP A 80 5.48 -12.95 -1.16
C ASP A 80 6.84 -12.49 -1.71
N GLU A 81 6.98 -12.44 -3.03
CA GLU A 81 8.18 -11.96 -3.73
C GLU A 81 8.44 -10.47 -3.44
N LEU A 82 7.38 -9.66 -3.38
CA LEU A 82 7.48 -8.25 -2.98
C LEU A 82 7.98 -8.11 -1.55
N THR A 83 7.46 -8.93 -0.65
CA THR A 83 7.88 -8.94 0.76
C THR A 83 9.34 -9.34 0.90
N ASP A 84 9.79 -10.35 0.16
CA ASP A 84 11.18 -10.80 0.18
C ASP A 84 12.11 -9.74 -0.40
N THR A 85 11.77 -9.12 -1.52
CA THR A 85 12.54 -7.99 -2.09
C THR A 85 12.71 -6.85 -1.08
N ILE A 86 11.65 -6.50 -0.33
CA ILE A 86 11.71 -5.45 0.69
C ILE A 86 12.56 -5.89 1.90
N LYS A 87 12.53 -7.19 2.28
CA LYS A 87 13.42 -7.75 3.31
C LYS A 87 14.89 -7.62 2.91
N ASP A 88 15.19 -7.94 1.65
CA ASP A 88 16.56 -7.86 1.12
C ASP A 88 17.04 -6.42 1.13
N PHE A 89 16.24 -5.45 0.70
CA PHE A 89 16.56 -4.04 0.82
C PHE A 89 16.85 -3.63 2.27
N LYS A 90 15.97 -4.02 3.19
CA LYS A 90 16.15 -3.69 4.60
C LYS A 90 17.41 -4.32 5.21
N SER A 91 17.74 -5.54 4.81
CA SER A 91 18.93 -6.25 5.30
C SER A 91 20.23 -5.70 4.73
N SER A 92 20.19 -5.24 3.48
CA SER A 92 21.35 -4.65 2.81
C SER A 92 21.65 -3.21 3.27
N TYR A 93 20.64 -2.53 3.84
CA TYR A 93 20.74 -1.13 4.30
C TYR A 93 20.26 -1.00 5.76
N PRO A 94 20.97 -1.64 6.72
CA PRO A 94 20.48 -1.75 8.11
C PRO A 94 20.60 -0.46 8.93
N GLU A 95 21.58 0.37 8.61
CA GLU A 95 21.90 1.58 9.35
C GLU A 95 21.15 2.80 8.80
N PRO A 96 20.91 3.84 9.62
CA PRO A 96 20.19 5.04 9.18
C PRO A 96 20.79 5.75 7.95
N ASP A 97 22.13 5.78 7.87
CA ASP A 97 22.82 6.43 6.74
C ASP A 97 22.64 5.61 5.46
N SER A 98 22.84 4.29 5.53
CA SER A 98 22.59 3.41 4.39
C SER A 98 21.10 3.38 4.00
N ALA A 99 20.17 3.47 4.95
CA ALA A 99 18.75 3.61 4.66
C ALA A 99 18.43 4.92 3.92
N ARG A 100 19.22 5.98 4.15
CA ARG A 100 19.14 7.22 3.38
C ARG A 100 19.59 7.03 1.93
N GLU A 101 20.67 6.30 1.70
CA GLU A 101 21.15 5.96 0.36
C GLU A 101 20.08 5.18 -0.40
N LEU A 102 19.54 4.13 0.21
CA LEU A 102 18.43 3.36 -0.36
C LEU A 102 17.22 4.24 -0.70
N PHE A 103 16.88 5.19 0.17
CA PHE A 103 15.76 6.11 -0.06
C PHE A 103 16.01 7.02 -1.27
N VAL A 104 17.21 7.59 -1.40
CA VAL A 104 17.57 8.49 -2.51
C VAL A 104 17.52 7.70 -3.83
N GLU A 105 18.19 6.56 -3.89
CA GLU A 105 18.16 5.68 -5.07
C GLU A 105 16.73 5.27 -5.43
N SER A 106 15.92 4.90 -4.43
CA SER A 106 14.53 4.51 -4.66
C SER A 106 13.67 5.64 -5.23
N LYS A 107 13.93 6.90 -4.84
CA LYS A 107 13.25 8.07 -5.42
C LYS A 107 13.57 8.27 -6.89
N GLU A 108 14.78 8.01 -7.30
CA GLU A 108 15.21 8.13 -8.70
C GLU A 108 14.58 7.02 -9.56
N LEU A 109 14.53 5.81 -9.02
CA LEU A 109 14.15 4.61 -9.78
C LEU A 109 12.66 4.25 -9.72
N VAL A 110 11.88 4.83 -8.81
CA VAL A 110 10.46 4.50 -8.63
C VAL A 110 9.62 4.70 -9.90
N ASN A 111 10.00 5.64 -10.76
CA ASN A 111 9.34 5.93 -12.03
C ASN A 111 10.08 5.35 -13.24
N ASP A 112 11.24 4.73 -13.06
CA ASP A 112 12.04 4.17 -14.15
C ASP A 112 11.42 2.87 -14.66
N LYS A 113 10.83 2.92 -15.85
CA LYS A 113 10.19 1.76 -16.48
C LYS A 113 11.18 0.77 -17.10
N SER A 114 12.48 1.05 -17.06
CA SER A 114 13.50 0.11 -17.50
C SER A 114 13.76 -1.03 -16.50
N ILE A 115 13.48 -0.78 -15.21
CA ILE A 115 13.52 -1.83 -14.18
C ILE A 115 12.16 -2.53 -14.04
N ASN A 116 12.17 -3.74 -13.50
CA ASN A 116 10.94 -4.52 -13.41
C ASN A 116 9.92 -3.92 -12.43
N SER A 117 8.65 -4.24 -12.63
CA SER A 117 7.54 -3.69 -11.86
C SER A 117 7.55 -4.08 -10.38
N LEU A 118 8.07 -5.26 -10.05
CA LEU A 118 8.18 -5.73 -8.66
C LEU A 118 9.22 -4.90 -7.90
N GLU A 119 10.38 -4.67 -8.50
CA GLU A 119 11.41 -3.83 -7.89
C GLU A 119 10.92 -2.40 -7.72
N ARG A 120 10.25 -1.81 -8.72
CA ARG A 120 9.63 -0.48 -8.61
C ARG A 120 8.62 -0.40 -7.46
N ALA A 121 7.83 -1.45 -7.27
CA ALA A 121 6.87 -1.53 -6.16
C ALA A 121 7.59 -1.58 -4.80
N ALA A 122 8.68 -2.33 -4.67
CA ALA A 122 9.50 -2.35 -3.47
C ALA A 122 10.14 -0.98 -3.19
N ARG A 123 10.67 -0.31 -4.22
CA ARG A 123 11.22 1.05 -4.13
C ARG A 123 10.16 2.09 -3.74
N PHE A 124 8.96 1.99 -4.30
CA PHE A 124 7.82 2.81 -3.85
C PHE A 124 7.55 2.64 -2.36
N TYR A 125 7.59 1.41 -1.86
CA TYR A 125 7.39 1.14 -0.44
C TYR A 125 8.49 1.78 0.43
N VAL A 126 9.76 1.70 0.01
CA VAL A 126 10.88 2.37 0.69
C VAL A 126 10.62 3.88 0.78
N VAL A 127 10.30 4.52 -0.35
CA VAL A 127 10.01 5.96 -0.39
C VAL A 127 8.87 6.32 0.54
N ASN A 128 7.78 5.55 0.50
CA ASN A 128 6.62 5.78 1.36
C ASN A 128 6.95 5.63 2.86
N LYS A 129 7.73 4.62 3.23
CA LYS A 129 8.02 4.31 4.64
C LYS A 129 9.11 5.18 5.24
N CYS A 130 10.12 5.53 4.47
CA CYS A 130 11.26 6.30 4.95
C CYS A 130 11.10 7.82 4.78
N SER A 131 10.00 8.29 4.20
CA SER A 131 9.72 9.72 4.05
C SER A 131 9.14 10.36 5.30
N PHE A 132 9.29 11.66 5.44
CA PHE A 132 8.76 12.42 6.59
C PHE A 132 7.24 12.26 6.76
N SER A 133 6.46 12.34 5.69
CA SER A 133 4.99 12.35 5.76
C SER A 133 4.29 11.16 5.07
N GLY A 134 5.05 10.20 4.54
CA GLY A 134 4.49 9.15 3.68
C GLY A 134 4.12 9.63 2.28
N LEU A 135 4.60 10.83 1.91
CA LEU A 135 4.54 11.35 0.55
C LEU A 135 5.53 10.59 -0.34
N THR A 136 5.46 10.85 -1.61
CA THR A 136 6.21 10.20 -2.66
C THR A 136 7.47 10.99 -3.05
N GLU A 137 7.76 11.16 -4.31
CA GLU A 137 9.03 11.75 -4.82
C GLU A 137 9.32 13.16 -4.33
N SER A 138 8.30 13.93 -3.95
CA SER A 138 8.49 15.29 -3.41
C SER A 138 8.91 15.30 -1.94
N SER A 139 8.94 14.14 -1.27
CA SER A 139 9.23 14.07 0.16
C SER A 139 10.72 14.00 0.47
N SER A 140 11.06 14.41 1.69
CA SER A 140 12.41 14.27 2.26
C SER A 140 12.54 12.98 3.06
N PHE A 141 13.75 12.46 3.14
CA PHE A 141 14.08 11.35 4.04
C PHE A 141 13.85 11.73 5.49
N SER A 142 13.35 10.79 6.26
CA SER A 142 13.22 10.89 7.71
C SER A 142 13.87 9.69 8.39
N GLN A 143 14.96 9.94 9.11
CA GLN A 143 15.65 8.91 9.89
C GLN A 143 14.70 8.24 10.90
N GLN A 144 13.89 9.01 11.61
CA GLN A 144 12.90 8.46 12.52
C GLN A 144 11.90 7.55 11.79
N ALA A 145 11.46 7.94 10.59
CA ALA A 145 10.52 7.15 9.81
C ALA A 145 11.17 5.86 9.31
N SER A 146 12.43 5.88 8.87
CA SER A 146 13.14 4.67 8.42
C SER A 146 13.27 3.62 9.53
N VAL A 147 13.50 4.05 10.76
CA VAL A 147 13.56 3.15 11.92
C VAL A 147 12.18 2.65 12.35
N SER A 148 11.20 3.56 12.47
CA SER A 148 9.90 3.23 13.09
C SER A 148 8.85 2.70 12.12
N ASN A 149 8.88 3.10 10.85
CA ASN A 149 7.82 2.79 9.88
C ASN A 149 8.24 1.81 8.79
N PHE A 150 9.54 1.68 8.49
CA PHE A 150 10.03 0.72 7.51
C PHE A 150 10.02 -0.70 8.09
N SER A 151 8.82 -1.27 8.18
CA SER A 151 8.58 -2.60 8.72
C SER A 151 7.74 -3.43 7.76
N LEU A 152 7.97 -4.75 7.77
CA LEU A 152 7.28 -5.72 6.91
C LEU A 152 5.89 -6.09 7.41
N ARG A 153 5.61 -5.87 8.69
CA ARG A 153 4.39 -6.33 9.37
C ARG A 153 3.08 -5.93 8.66
N GLY A 154 3.07 -4.76 8.03
CA GLY A 154 1.88 -4.28 7.30
C GLY A 154 1.67 -5.02 5.98
N ILE A 155 2.76 -5.30 5.25
CA ILE A 155 2.73 -6.02 3.96
C ILE A 155 2.32 -7.47 4.17
N GLU A 156 2.99 -8.18 5.06
CA GLU A 156 2.71 -9.58 5.38
C GLU A 156 1.24 -9.79 5.77
N THR A 157 0.66 -8.85 6.50
CA THR A 157 -0.75 -8.94 6.91
C THR A 157 -1.72 -8.75 5.74
N VAL A 158 -1.41 -7.87 4.78
CA VAL A 158 -2.31 -7.53 3.68
C VAL A 158 -2.16 -8.49 2.51
N SER A 159 -0.94 -8.93 2.19
CA SER A 159 -0.69 -9.89 1.10
C SER A 159 -1.38 -11.24 1.38
N TYR A 160 -1.36 -11.68 2.62
CA TYR A 160 -1.83 -13.04 2.98
C TYR A 160 -3.36 -13.17 3.14
N THR A 161 -4.09 -12.11 3.53
CA THR A 161 -5.45 -12.29 4.03
C THR A 161 -6.58 -11.65 3.23
N HIS A 162 -6.34 -10.60 2.46
CA HIS A 162 -7.46 -9.82 1.91
C HIS A 162 -7.44 -9.56 0.40
N LEU A 163 -6.30 -9.30 -0.20
CA LEU A 163 -6.28 -8.97 -1.62
C LEU A 163 -6.35 -10.21 -2.52
N ARG A 164 -5.81 -11.35 -2.07
CA ARG A 164 -5.92 -12.63 -2.79
C ARG A 164 -7.30 -13.30 -2.65
N ALA A 165 -7.97 -13.09 -1.52
CA ALA A 165 -9.27 -13.71 -1.24
C ALA A 165 -10.46 -12.98 -1.89
N HIS A 166 -10.28 -11.74 -2.31
CA HIS A 166 -11.31 -10.91 -2.93
C HIS A 166 -10.94 -10.58 -4.36
N ALA A 167 -11.92 -10.63 -5.24
CA ALA A 167 -11.77 -10.18 -6.65
C ALA A 167 -11.59 -8.65 -6.69
N VAL A 168 -10.38 -8.17 -6.31
CA VAL A 168 -10.02 -6.76 -6.46
C VAL A 168 -9.53 -6.55 -7.89
N SER A 169 -10.24 -5.77 -8.64
CA SER A 169 -9.88 -5.38 -10.01
C SER A 169 -9.28 -3.98 -9.99
N TYR A 170 -8.07 -3.86 -10.50
CA TYR A 170 -7.42 -2.56 -10.69
C TYR A 170 -7.70 -2.05 -12.10
N THR A 171 -8.20 -0.83 -12.23
CA THR A 171 -8.36 -0.16 -13.50
C THR A 171 -7.46 1.06 -13.52
N HIS A 172 -6.65 1.18 -14.57
CA HIS A 172 -5.89 2.38 -14.84
C HIS A 172 -6.66 3.19 -15.87
N LEU A 173 -7.35 4.22 -15.44
CA LEU A 173 -7.94 5.21 -16.34
C LEU A 173 -6.80 6.13 -16.82
N ARG A 174 -6.53 6.10 -18.11
CA ARG A 174 -5.65 7.05 -18.78
C ARG A 174 -6.34 8.39 -18.95
#